data_fd66483d215c70bd6531467f224184d0
#
_entry.id   fd66483d215c70bd6531467f224184d0
#
_cell.length_a   1.000
_cell.length_b   1.000
_cell.length_c   1.000
_cell.angle_alpha   90.00
_cell.angle_beta   90.00
_cell.angle_gamma   90.00
#
_symmetry.space_group_name_H-M   'P 1'
#
loop_
_entity.id
_entity.type
_entity.pdbx_description
1 polymer ?
#
loop_
_entity_poly.entity_id
_entity_poly.type
_entity_poly.pdbx_seq_one_letter_code
_entity_poly.pdbx_strand_id
1 'polypeptide(L)'
;MCGFTGFTNFIKDDGTVLTKMMDRIVHRGPDSAGQFIDGDIALGFRRLSIIDLAEGGQPMFNEDKSLVLVFNGEIYNFKELRAQLSEAGHTFANNSDSEVLLHGFEEWGEELVPMLRGMFAFVIFDRRTKALFGARDMFGIKPFYYTFMGQSFIFGSEIKSFLDHPDFKKELNEEALAHYLSFQYSPTEETFFKNVFKLPPAHYFTYKDGEMKKTRYFRPDFKAQDGVLEYFADLTDKAVRESVKAHKIADVEVGSFLSSGIDSSYIAEAAQVDKTFTVGFESPDGDRYNEIHFAKKFADTIGVENISKVITPEEYWDTFPEIQYHMDEPLADPAAIALYFVSKLASEHVKVVMSGEGADELFGGYRIYQEPITLTAYDKLPFAVRRVISKICERLPQKHGINYLVRRGKTIEERFIGNASIFSVKERNALLKSETAKRAAAPQVLCDKFYKEVADKDDITKMQYLDINMWLMGDILLKADKTSMANSLELRVPFLDKKVLELAETIPLNCRVSTKTTKLALRKAAEKTLPKLTAEKDKLGFPVPIRVWLKEDKYYEKVKTEITSDIAEKFFDTSALVKLLDNHRAGKADLSRKIWTVYTFLVWYNEFFVKA
;
A
#
# COMPACT_ATOMS: atom_id res chain seq x y z
N MET A 1 10.51 12.26 3.21
CA MET A 1 10.03 11.79 1.88
C MET A 1 9.70 12.95 0.97
N CYS A 2 9.59 12.68 -0.35
CA CYS A 2 9.53 13.71 -1.36
C CYS A 2 8.43 13.39 -2.38
N GLY A 3 8.30 14.22 -3.39
CA GLY A 3 7.52 13.94 -4.57
C GLY A 3 8.23 14.46 -5.81
N PHE A 4 8.14 13.73 -6.90
CA PHE A 4 8.64 14.16 -8.20
C PHE A 4 7.58 14.02 -9.28
N THR A 5 7.75 14.79 -10.33
CA THR A 5 7.00 14.71 -11.58
C THR A 5 7.90 15.10 -12.73
N GLY A 6 7.62 14.62 -13.93
CA GLY A 6 8.40 14.96 -15.09
C GLY A 6 7.73 14.51 -16.39
N PHE A 7 8.23 15.03 -17.49
CA PHE A 7 7.79 14.64 -18.83
C PHE A 7 8.91 14.81 -19.85
N THR A 8 8.85 14.03 -20.92
CA THR A 8 9.74 14.16 -22.09
C THR A 8 9.07 15.00 -23.18
N ASN A 9 9.87 15.43 -24.12
CA ASN A 9 9.53 16.28 -25.27
C ASN A 9 9.19 17.73 -24.88
N PHE A 10 9.60 18.61 -25.78
CA PHE A 10 9.35 20.04 -25.63
C PHE A 10 7.86 20.36 -25.81
N ILE A 11 7.31 21.08 -24.85
CA ILE A 11 5.99 21.71 -24.94
C ILE A 11 6.12 23.22 -24.74
N LYS A 12 5.19 23.99 -25.30
CA LYS A 12 5.19 25.43 -25.07
C LYS A 12 4.97 25.70 -23.57
N ASP A 13 5.80 26.61 -23.02
CA ASP A 13 5.74 27.01 -21.60
C ASP A 13 5.99 25.85 -20.60
N ASP A 14 6.90 24.94 -20.94
CA ASP A 14 7.28 23.74 -20.15
C ASP A 14 7.57 24.03 -18.67
N GLY A 15 8.27 25.13 -18.35
CA GLY A 15 8.53 25.55 -16.98
C GLY A 15 7.26 25.91 -16.20
N THR A 16 6.29 26.54 -16.85
CA THR A 16 5.00 26.88 -16.23
C THR A 16 4.17 25.61 -15.99
N VAL A 17 4.15 24.70 -16.98
CA VAL A 17 3.45 23.42 -16.85
C VAL A 17 4.07 22.59 -15.75
N LEU A 18 5.40 22.44 -15.71
CA LEU A 18 6.11 21.72 -14.69
C LEU A 18 5.81 22.27 -13.29
N THR A 19 5.79 23.60 -13.13
CA THR A 19 5.44 24.26 -11.86
C THR A 19 4.06 23.86 -11.40
N LYS A 20 3.03 23.91 -12.26
CA LYS A 20 1.67 23.50 -11.93
C LYS A 20 1.59 22.02 -11.53
N MET A 21 2.28 21.14 -12.28
CA MET A 21 2.37 19.72 -11.94
C MET A 21 3.00 19.51 -10.55
N MET A 22 4.04 20.25 -10.20
CA MET A 22 4.69 20.23 -8.89
C MET A 22 3.77 20.76 -7.77
N ASP A 23 2.96 21.79 -8.06
CA ASP A 23 2.04 22.37 -7.09
C ASP A 23 0.94 21.39 -6.65
N ARG A 24 0.52 20.47 -7.54
CA ARG A 24 -0.41 19.38 -7.20
C ARG A 24 0.13 18.41 -6.14
N ILE A 25 1.44 18.34 -5.97
CA ILE A 25 2.10 17.41 -5.04
C ILE A 25 2.90 18.12 -3.94
N VAL A 26 2.60 19.39 -3.64
CA VAL A 26 3.29 20.18 -2.60
C VAL A 26 3.21 19.53 -1.23
N HIS A 27 2.09 18.85 -0.91
CA HIS A 27 1.89 18.12 0.35
C HIS A 27 2.91 17.00 0.57
N ARG A 28 3.53 16.45 -0.48
CA ARG A 28 4.59 15.45 -0.34
C ARG A 28 5.91 16.04 0.14
N GLY A 29 6.17 17.28 -0.20
CA GLY A 29 7.42 17.95 0.14
C GLY A 29 7.30 19.46 0.17
N PRO A 30 6.83 20.01 1.31
CA PRO A 30 6.58 21.46 1.44
C PRO A 30 7.84 22.27 1.71
N ASP A 31 8.97 21.64 2.12
CA ASP A 31 10.15 22.36 2.62
C ASP A 31 10.90 23.09 1.50
N SER A 32 11.02 22.49 0.31
CA SER A 32 11.65 23.12 -0.84
C SER A 32 11.22 22.51 -2.17
N ALA A 33 11.58 23.17 -3.28
CA ALA A 33 11.30 22.72 -4.63
C ALA A 33 12.54 22.89 -5.53
N GLY A 34 12.65 22.04 -6.57
CA GLY A 34 13.66 22.17 -7.59
C GLY A 34 13.15 21.75 -8.96
N GLN A 35 13.73 22.33 -10.01
CA GLN A 35 13.38 22.05 -11.39
C GLN A 35 14.63 21.90 -12.24
N PHE A 36 14.55 21.01 -13.23
CA PHE A 36 15.53 20.90 -14.31
C PHE A 36 14.79 20.79 -15.64
N ILE A 37 15.17 21.61 -16.60
CA ILE A 37 14.60 21.63 -17.95
C ILE A 37 15.75 21.69 -18.96
N ASP A 38 15.78 20.77 -19.89
CA ASP A 38 16.83 20.63 -20.91
C ASP A 38 16.21 20.19 -22.27
N GLY A 39 15.33 21.03 -22.82
CA GLY A 39 14.74 20.85 -24.16
C GLY A 39 13.99 19.53 -24.43
N ASP A 40 14.60 18.41 -24.04
CA ASP A 40 14.05 17.07 -24.25
C ASP A 40 13.32 16.53 -22.99
N ILE A 41 13.51 17.16 -21.83
CA ILE A 41 12.96 16.72 -20.55
C ILE A 41 12.71 17.87 -19.58
N ALA A 42 11.66 17.73 -18.80
CA ALA A 42 11.38 18.54 -17.62
C ALA A 42 11.26 17.64 -16.38
N LEU A 43 12.02 17.92 -15.33
CA LEU A 43 12.03 17.24 -14.06
C LEU A 43 11.70 18.20 -12.93
N GLY A 44 10.69 17.90 -12.15
CA GLY A 44 10.25 18.67 -11.00
C GLY A 44 10.31 17.86 -9.71
N PHE A 45 10.66 18.52 -8.62
CA PHE A 45 10.86 17.89 -7.33
C PHE A 45 10.29 18.74 -6.19
N ARG A 46 9.64 18.08 -5.22
CA ARG A 46 9.17 18.64 -3.95
C ARG A 46 9.83 17.89 -2.80
N ARG A 47 10.49 18.62 -1.89
CA ARG A 47 11.33 18.06 -0.82
C ARG A 47 10.64 18.14 0.53
N LEU A 48 10.64 17.01 1.25
CA LEU A 48 10.52 16.94 2.71
C LEU A 48 11.91 16.57 3.25
N SER A 49 12.56 17.48 3.97
CA SER A 49 13.94 17.35 4.42
C SER A 49 14.02 16.46 5.66
N ILE A 50 14.72 15.33 5.55
CA ILE A 50 14.87 14.30 6.61
C ILE A 50 16.34 13.95 6.82
N ILE A 51 17.10 13.71 5.74
CA ILE A 51 18.55 13.48 5.76
C ILE A 51 19.21 14.62 5.00
N ASP A 52 20.35 15.10 5.51
CA ASP A 52 21.10 16.24 4.99
C ASP A 52 20.21 17.47 4.76
N LEU A 53 19.75 18.07 5.86
CA LEU A 53 18.73 19.13 5.84
C LEU A 53 19.13 20.34 4.98
N ALA A 54 20.45 20.60 4.82
CA ALA A 54 20.97 21.77 4.11
C ALA A 54 21.22 21.52 2.63
N GLU A 55 21.83 20.39 2.24
CA GLU A 55 22.42 20.20 0.89
C GLU A 55 21.78 19.12 0.03
N GLY A 56 20.87 18.30 0.55
CA GLY A 56 20.17 17.22 -0.20
C GLY A 56 19.12 17.71 -1.22
N GLY A 57 19.35 18.85 -1.89
CA GLY A 57 18.43 19.41 -2.90
C GLY A 57 18.40 18.57 -4.17
N GLN A 58 17.23 18.52 -4.83
CA GLN A 58 17.05 17.83 -6.12
C GLN A 58 16.28 18.74 -7.09
N PRO A 59 16.39 18.56 -8.42
CA PRO A 59 17.16 17.54 -9.16
C PRO A 59 18.67 17.60 -8.87
N MET A 60 19.30 16.42 -8.67
CA MET A 60 20.69 16.27 -8.28
C MET A 60 21.55 15.85 -9.47
N PHE A 61 22.81 16.27 -9.49
CA PHE A 61 23.74 16.01 -10.61
C PHE A 61 24.96 15.23 -10.10
N ASN A 62 25.53 14.38 -10.98
CA ASN A 62 26.90 13.88 -10.79
C ASN A 62 27.93 14.97 -11.12
N GLU A 63 29.23 14.70 -10.93
CA GLU A 63 30.32 15.69 -11.00
C GLU A 63 30.41 16.42 -12.34
N ASP A 64 30.27 15.69 -13.46
CA ASP A 64 30.34 16.26 -14.81
C ASP A 64 28.97 16.75 -15.34
N LYS A 65 27.94 16.65 -14.51
CA LYS A 65 26.55 17.02 -14.80
C LYS A 65 25.94 16.27 -16.00
N SER A 66 26.44 15.08 -16.29
CA SER A 66 25.92 14.23 -17.35
C SER A 66 24.67 13.44 -16.92
N LEU A 67 24.50 13.20 -15.62
CA LEU A 67 23.36 12.53 -15.03
C LEU A 67 22.55 13.49 -14.15
N VAL A 68 21.23 13.37 -14.21
CA VAL A 68 20.29 14.16 -13.40
C VAL A 68 19.30 13.24 -12.72
N LEU A 69 19.20 13.31 -11.40
CA LEU A 69 18.35 12.45 -10.57
C LEU A 69 17.16 13.22 -9.97
N VAL A 70 15.99 12.58 -9.98
CA VAL A 70 14.88 12.85 -9.05
C VAL A 70 14.53 11.55 -8.30
N PHE A 71 14.42 11.63 -6.97
CA PHE A 71 14.30 10.49 -6.08
C PHE A 71 13.32 10.76 -4.93
N ASN A 72 12.39 9.85 -4.73
CA ASN A 72 11.48 9.81 -3.58
C ASN A 72 11.72 8.50 -2.83
N GLY A 73 12.34 8.58 -1.66
CA GLY A 73 12.63 7.39 -0.86
C GLY A 73 13.73 7.60 0.16
N GLU A 74 14.25 6.46 0.66
CA GLU A 74 15.38 6.34 1.57
C GLU A 74 16.17 5.09 1.23
N ILE A 75 17.49 5.21 1.10
CA ILE A 75 18.43 4.10 0.86
C ILE A 75 19.18 3.78 2.15
N TYR A 76 18.71 2.79 2.88
CA TYR A 76 19.21 2.48 4.24
C TYR A 76 20.65 1.98 4.28
N ASN A 77 21.16 1.37 3.19
CA ASN A 77 22.55 0.93 3.06
C ASN A 77 23.44 1.93 2.31
N PHE A 78 23.06 3.22 2.26
CA PHE A 78 23.81 4.22 1.50
C PHE A 78 25.26 4.40 2.00
N LYS A 79 25.53 4.20 3.29
CA LYS A 79 26.88 4.34 3.85
C LYS A 79 27.83 3.25 3.34
N GLU A 80 27.33 2.02 3.24
CA GLU A 80 28.08 0.87 2.70
C GLU A 80 28.35 1.04 1.20
N LEU A 81 27.35 1.48 0.43
CA LEU A 81 27.50 1.74 -1.01
C LEU A 81 28.44 2.93 -1.26
N ARG A 82 28.32 3.99 -0.46
CA ARG A 82 29.23 5.16 -0.53
C ARG A 82 30.69 4.76 -0.30
N ALA A 83 30.96 3.88 0.66
CA ALA A 83 32.33 3.39 0.89
C ALA A 83 32.88 2.68 -0.33
N GLN A 84 32.11 1.78 -0.96
CA GLN A 84 32.53 1.07 -2.18
C GLN A 84 32.75 2.03 -3.36
N LEU A 85 31.87 3.00 -3.55
CA LEU A 85 31.99 4.01 -4.61
C LEU A 85 33.20 4.94 -4.39
N SER A 86 33.49 5.30 -3.13
CA SER A 86 34.70 6.09 -2.80
C SER A 86 35.99 5.30 -3.10
N GLU A 87 36.00 3.98 -2.85
CA GLU A 87 37.12 3.09 -3.21
C GLU A 87 37.27 2.98 -4.74
N ALA A 88 36.15 3.05 -5.51
CA ALA A 88 36.15 3.09 -6.95
C ALA A 88 36.58 4.45 -7.54
N GLY A 89 36.72 5.48 -6.70
CA GLY A 89 37.23 6.81 -7.10
C GLY A 89 36.18 7.91 -7.21
N HIS A 90 34.91 7.62 -6.89
CA HIS A 90 33.87 8.64 -6.86
C HIS A 90 34.04 9.62 -5.68
N THR A 91 33.70 10.89 -5.91
CA THR A 91 33.72 11.94 -4.89
C THR A 91 32.31 12.43 -4.61
N PHE A 92 31.98 12.64 -3.36
CA PHE A 92 30.66 13.01 -2.92
C PHE A 92 30.61 14.47 -2.48
N ALA A 93 29.65 15.23 -2.97
CA ALA A 93 29.47 16.64 -2.64
C ALA A 93 28.67 16.86 -1.34
N ASN A 94 27.82 15.90 -0.95
CA ASN A 94 26.95 16.00 0.22
C ASN A 94 26.88 14.67 0.98
N ASN A 95 26.09 14.62 2.06
CA ASN A 95 25.94 13.43 2.90
C ASN A 95 24.59 12.72 2.72
N SER A 96 23.83 13.07 1.68
CA SER A 96 22.54 12.45 1.41
C SER A 96 22.70 11.01 0.88
N ASP A 97 21.67 10.24 1.04
CA ASP A 97 21.54 8.91 0.44
C ASP A 97 21.25 8.97 -1.07
N SER A 98 20.78 10.12 -1.56
CA SER A 98 20.40 10.33 -2.97
C SER A 98 21.62 10.28 -3.91
N GLU A 99 22.75 10.83 -3.49
CA GLU A 99 23.96 10.91 -4.34
C GLU A 99 24.55 9.53 -4.64
N VAL A 100 24.33 8.55 -3.74
CA VAL A 100 24.72 7.15 -3.97
C VAL A 100 24.01 6.53 -5.19
N LEU A 101 22.80 6.99 -5.51
CA LEU A 101 22.08 6.51 -6.72
C LEU A 101 22.72 7.00 -8.01
N LEU A 102 23.23 8.24 -8.04
CA LEU A 102 23.93 8.79 -9.22
C LEU A 102 25.24 8.06 -9.48
N HIS A 103 26.11 8.03 -8.48
CA HIS A 103 27.42 7.38 -8.61
C HIS A 103 27.30 5.86 -8.78
N GLY A 104 26.34 5.24 -8.09
CA GLY A 104 26.06 3.83 -8.25
C GLY A 104 25.54 3.46 -9.64
N PHE A 105 24.71 4.32 -10.25
CA PHE A 105 24.28 4.10 -11.63
C PHE A 105 25.43 4.32 -12.63
N GLU A 106 26.30 5.26 -12.38
CA GLU A 106 27.48 5.52 -13.19
C GLU A 106 28.45 4.32 -13.16
N GLU A 107 28.68 3.73 -11.98
CA GLU A 107 29.62 2.63 -11.80
C GLU A 107 29.05 1.26 -12.22
N TRP A 108 27.78 0.97 -11.83
CA TRP A 108 27.18 -0.37 -11.95
C TRP A 108 26.00 -0.44 -12.92
N GLY A 109 25.52 0.68 -13.45
CA GLY A 109 24.35 0.73 -14.31
C GLY A 109 23.12 0.15 -13.64
N GLU A 110 22.39 -0.74 -14.35
CA GLU A 110 21.17 -1.39 -13.84
C GLU A 110 21.42 -2.38 -12.69
N GLU A 111 22.65 -2.89 -12.54
CA GLU A 111 23.04 -3.78 -11.44
C GLU A 111 23.07 -3.06 -10.07
N LEU A 112 23.02 -1.75 -10.03
CA LEU A 112 22.80 -0.98 -8.80
C LEU A 112 21.52 -1.40 -8.10
N VAL A 113 20.41 -1.59 -8.85
CA VAL A 113 19.06 -1.71 -8.26
C VAL A 113 18.93 -2.89 -7.30
N PRO A 114 19.38 -4.12 -7.63
CA PRO A 114 19.36 -5.22 -6.68
C PRO A 114 20.29 -5.04 -5.46
N MET A 115 21.27 -4.13 -5.50
CA MET A 115 22.15 -3.82 -4.36
C MET A 115 21.47 -2.91 -3.33
N LEU A 116 20.45 -2.17 -3.73
CA LEU A 116 19.75 -1.22 -2.86
C LEU A 116 18.97 -1.93 -1.75
N ARG A 117 19.08 -1.40 -0.53
CA ARG A 117 18.23 -1.73 0.61
C ARG A 117 17.51 -0.44 1.02
N GLY A 118 16.21 -0.37 0.73
CA GLY A 118 15.47 0.87 0.96
C GLY A 118 14.04 0.83 0.43
N MET A 119 13.39 1.94 0.55
CA MET A 119 12.09 2.24 -0.05
C MET A 119 12.28 3.36 -1.05
N PHE A 120 11.97 3.13 -2.33
CA PHE A 120 12.35 4.09 -3.36
C PHE A 120 11.49 4.06 -4.61
N ALA A 121 11.40 5.23 -5.22
CA ALA A 121 11.08 5.44 -6.62
C ALA A 121 11.96 6.57 -7.13
N PHE A 122 12.67 6.37 -8.25
CA PHE A 122 13.56 7.37 -8.82
C PHE A 122 13.60 7.35 -10.33
N VAL A 123 14.08 8.44 -10.92
CA VAL A 123 14.41 8.58 -12.34
C VAL A 123 15.77 9.26 -12.47
N ILE A 124 16.64 8.68 -13.28
CA ILE A 124 17.90 9.26 -13.71
C ILE A 124 17.80 9.56 -15.22
N PHE A 125 18.09 10.80 -15.58
CA PHE A 125 18.22 11.23 -16.98
C PHE A 125 19.70 11.31 -17.37
N ASP A 126 20.10 10.57 -18.40
CA ASP A 126 21.43 10.68 -19.01
C ASP A 126 21.38 11.69 -20.15
N ARG A 127 21.99 12.85 -19.94
CA ARG A 127 22.02 13.96 -20.88
C ARG A 127 22.83 13.64 -22.14
N ARG A 128 23.76 12.67 -22.08
CA ARG A 128 24.60 12.25 -23.21
C ARG A 128 23.83 11.38 -24.20
N THR A 129 23.07 10.42 -23.65
CA THR A 129 22.33 9.43 -24.44
C THR A 129 20.87 9.77 -24.63
N LYS A 130 20.37 10.79 -23.88
CA LYS A 130 18.95 11.19 -23.79
C LYS A 130 18.03 10.08 -23.28
N ALA A 131 18.59 9.11 -22.59
CA ALA A 131 17.85 8.00 -22.00
C ALA A 131 17.38 8.32 -20.58
N LEU A 132 16.26 7.74 -20.18
CA LEU A 132 15.80 7.70 -18.80
C LEU A 132 16.01 6.28 -18.25
N PHE A 133 16.50 6.22 -17.04
CA PHE A 133 16.50 5.02 -16.21
C PHE A 133 15.68 5.30 -14.96
N GLY A 134 14.77 4.40 -14.60
CA GLY A 134 13.99 4.56 -13.38
C GLY A 134 13.71 3.23 -12.70
N ALA A 135 13.52 3.26 -11.38
CA ALA A 135 13.28 2.05 -10.62
C ALA A 135 12.28 2.29 -9.49
N ARG A 136 11.62 1.21 -9.05
CA ARG A 136 10.73 1.16 -7.91
C ARG A 136 11.14 0.02 -6.97
N ASP A 137 11.06 0.25 -5.65
CA ASP A 137 11.46 -0.72 -4.63
C ASP A 137 10.72 -2.06 -4.71
N MET A 138 11.28 -3.07 -4.02
CA MET A 138 10.85 -4.47 -4.12
C MET A 138 9.40 -4.73 -3.70
N PHE A 139 8.83 -3.91 -2.81
CA PHE A 139 7.44 -4.02 -2.36
C PHE A 139 6.51 -2.99 -2.99
N GLY A 140 7.07 -1.97 -3.67
CA GLY A 140 6.31 -0.84 -4.17
C GLY A 140 5.84 0.10 -3.07
N ILE A 141 6.66 0.27 -2.02
CA ILE A 141 6.39 1.18 -0.89
C ILE A 141 6.24 2.61 -1.43
N LYS A 142 7.13 3.02 -2.34
CA LYS A 142 7.02 4.33 -2.97
C LYS A 142 6.25 4.24 -4.29
N PRO A 143 5.32 5.17 -4.53
CA PRO A 143 4.52 5.18 -5.75
C PRO A 143 5.33 5.66 -6.96
N PHE A 144 5.04 5.06 -8.12
CA PHE A 144 5.50 5.50 -9.42
C PHE A 144 4.41 5.30 -10.46
N TYR A 145 3.93 6.40 -11.04
CA TYR A 145 2.93 6.39 -12.12
C TYR A 145 3.53 6.92 -13.40
N TYR A 146 3.01 6.46 -14.53
CA TYR A 146 3.44 6.95 -15.85
C TYR A 146 2.34 6.81 -16.90
N THR A 147 2.47 7.58 -17.97
CA THR A 147 1.60 7.51 -19.15
C THR A 147 2.36 7.92 -20.42
N PHE A 148 1.86 7.43 -21.54
CA PHE A 148 2.25 7.89 -22.87
C PHE A 148 1.03 8.55 -23.50
N MET A 149 1.04 9.87 -23.59
CA MET A 149 -0.05 10.65 -24.17
C MET A 149 0.51 11.75 -25.09
N GLY A 150 -0.10 11.90 -26.26
CA GLY A 150 0.46 12.78 -27.30
C GLY A 150 1.82 12.26 -27.76
N GLN A 151 2.84 13.09 -27.61
CA GLN A 151 4.25 12.72 -27.86
C GLN A 151 5.06 12.62 -26.56
N SER A 152 4.39 12.79 -25.41
CA SER A 152 5.05 12.89 -24.11
C SER A 152 5.00 11.58 -23.33
N PHE A 153 6.12 11.21 -22.72
CA PHE A 153 6.18 10.28 -21.61
C PHE A 153 6.10 11.09 -20.32
N ILE A 154 5.00 10.98 -19.60
CA ILE A 154 4.73 11.71 -18.35
C ILE A 154 4.83 10.73 -17.19
N PHE A 155 5.53 11.11 -16.12
CA PHE A 155 5.72 10.26 -14.95
C PHE A 155 5.76 11.05 -13.65
N GLY A 156 5.53 10.38 -12.53
CA GLY A 156 5.58 11.03 -11.21
C GLY A 156 5.12 10.16 -10.06
N SER A 157 5.20 10.73 -8.87
CA SER A 157 4.79 10.10 -7.62
C SER A 157 3.27 10.01 -7.47
N GLU A 158 2.51 10.89 -8.11
CA GLU A 158 1.05 10.96 -8.00
C GLU A 158 0.40 11.33 -9.33
N ILE A 159 -0.74 10.67 -9.65
CA ILE A 159 -1.46 10.88 -10.92
C ILE A 159 -1.98 12.30 -11.04
N LYS A 160 -2.40 12.92 -9.92
CA LYS A 160 -2.93 14.29 -9.94
C LYS A 160 -1.94 15.30 -10.50
N SER A 161 -0.63 15.04 -10.44
CA SER A 161 0.37 15.93 -11.05
C SER A 161 0.27 15.96 -12.58
N PHE A 162 -0.29 14.93 -13.23
CA PHE A 162 -0.45 14.86 -14.67
C PHE A 162 -1.59 15.75 -15.19
N LEU A 163 -2.55 16.11 -14.34
CA LEU A 163 -3.77 16.85 -14.72
C LEU A 163 -3.49 18.20 -15.38
N ASP A 164 -2.35 18.81 -15.09
CA ASP A 164 -1.96 20.11 -15.66
C ASP A 164 -1.08 20.00 -16.90
N HIS A 165 -0.73 18.76 -17.33
CA HIS A 165 0.01 18.57 -18.57
C HIS A 165 -0.93 18.66 -19.79
N PRO A 166 -0.62 19.46 -20.85
CA PRO A 166 -1.54 19.71 -21.97
C PRO A 166 -1.88 18.45 -22.77
N ASP A 167 -0.98 17.46 -22.84
CA ASP A 167 -1.25 16.21 -23.54
C ASP A 167 -2.10 15.23 -22.69
N PHE A 168 -2.24 15.48 -21.40
CA PHE A 168 -2.97 14.57 -20.52
C PHE A 168 -4.46 14.59 -20.79
N LYS A 169 -5.03 13.41 -21.12
CA LYS A 169 -6.46 13.22 -21.33
C LYS A 169 -7.05 12.49 -20.15
N LYS A 170 -7.90 13.20 -19.39
CA LYS A 170 -8.61 12.65 -18.24
C LYS A 170 -9.80 11.80 -18.73
N GLU A 171 -9.59 10.48 -18.84
CA GLU A 171 -10.59 9.50 -19.27
C GLU A 171 -10.68 8.37 -18.26
N LEU A 172 -11.91 7.94 -17.89
CA LEU A 172 -12.12 6.85 -16.95
C LEU A 172 -11.85 5.49 -17.61
N ASN A 173 -11.08 4.64 -16.93
CA ASN A 173 -10.96 3.22 -17.25
C ASN A 173 -12.11 2.45 -16.60
N GLU A 174 -13.16 2.14 -17.37
CA GLU A 174 -14.35 1.45 -16.85
C GLU A 174 -14.11 0.00 -16.42
N GLU A 175 -13.06 -0.68 -16.97
CA GLU A 175 -12.71 -2.04 -16.53
C GLU A 175 -12.15 -2.04 -15.10
N ALA A 176 -11.41 -0.98 -14.73
CA ALA A 176 -10.89 -0.81 -13.38
C ALA A 176 -12.02 -0.78 -12.33
N LEU A 177 -13.20 -0.20 -12.66
CA LEU A 177 -14.36 -0.18 -11.76
C LEU A 177 -14.83 -1.60 -11.42
N ALA A 178 -14.88 -2.50 -12.39
CA ALA A 178 -15.31 -3.88 -12.15
C ALA A 178 -14.32 -4.64 -11.28
N HIS A 179 -13.01 -4.45 -11.49
CA HIS A 179 -11.98 -5.04 -10.65
C HIS A 179 -12.02 -4.47 -9.22
N TYR A 180 -12.13 -3.15 -9.10
CA TYR A 180 -12.27 -2.46 -7.84
C TYR A 180 -13.45 -2.96 -7.00
N LEU A 181 -14.62 -3.17 -7.59
CA LEU A 181 -15.78 -3.73 -6.88
C LEU A 181 -15.49 -5.12 -6.28
N SER A 182 -14.57 -5.88 -6.86
CA SER A 182 -14.16 -7.17 -6.30
C SER A 182 -13.06 -7.05 -5.26
N PHE A 183 -12.07 -6.17 -5.46
CA PHE A 183 -10.84 -6.06 -4.65
C PHE A 183 -10.83 -4.87 -3.67
N GLN A 184 -11.76 -3.91 -3.75
CA GLN A 184 -11.78 -2.61 -3.05
C GLN A 184 -10.61 -1.65 -3.37
N TYR A 185 -9.71 -2.03 -4.26
CA TYR A 185 -8.60 -1.25 -4.81
C TYR A 185 -8.38 -1.62 -6.29
N SER A 186 -7.55 -0.88 -7.02
CA SER A 186 -7.17 -1.21 -8.40
C SER A 186 -6.03 -2.25 -8.41
N PRO A 187 -6.31 -3.52 -8.78
CA PRO A 187 -5.33 -4.62 -8.72
C PRO A 187 -4.44 -4.73 -9.98
N THR A 188 -4.64 -3.87 -10.97
CA THR A 188 -3.95 -3.90 -12.27
C THR A 188 -2.85 -2.85 -12.35
N GLU A 189 -1.94 -3.03 -13.33
CA GLU A 189 -0.96 -1.98 -13.65
C GLU A 189 -1.64 -0.72 -14.19
N GLU A 190 -2.63 -0.87 -15.08
CA GLU A 190 -3.43 0.25 -15.54
C GLU A 190 -4.37 0.72 -14.43
N THR A 191 -4.42 2.03 -14.25
CA THR A 191 -5.16 2.69 -13.18
C THR A 191 -6.61 2.95 -13.55
N PHE A 192 -7.34 3.69 -12.69
CA PHE A 192 -8.66 4.24 -13.02
C PHE A 192 -8.64 5.33 -14.10
N PHE A 193 -7.46 5.90 -14.37
CA PHE A 193 -7.26 6.78 -15.51
C PHE A 193 -6.76 5.94 -16.68
N LYS A 194 -7.49 5.97 -17.79
CA LYS A 194 -7.17 5.20 -18.99
C LYS A 194 -5.80 5.58 -19.55
N ASN A 195 -5.00 4.56 -19.90
CA ASN A 195 -3.61 4.72 -20.36
C ASN A 195 -2.66 5.32 -19.30
N VAL A 196 -3.04 5.35 -18.03
CA VAL A 196 -2.13 5.67 -16.92
C VAL A 196 -1.79 4.40 -16.18
N PHE A 197 -0.49 4.16 -15.97
CA PHE A 197 0.02 2.90 -15.44
C PHE A 197 0.83 3.12 -14.16
N LYS A 198 0.83 2.10 -13.29
CA LYS A 198 1.76 1.97 -12.17
C LYS A 198 2.99 1.19 -12.63
N LEU A 199 4.20 1.65 -12.31
CA LEU A 199 5.38 0.79 -12.41
C LEU A 199 5.24 -0.32 -11.35
N PRO A 200 5.27 -1.61 -11.74
CA PRO A 200 5.14 -2.70 -10.77
C PRO A 200 6.26 -2.68 -9.72
N PRO A 201 6.03 -3.23 -8.50
CA PRO A 201 7.08 -3.44 -7.51
C PRO A 201 8.24 -4.26 -8.08
N ALA A 202 9.44 -4.03 -7.56
CA ALA A 202 10.64 -4.77 -7.99
C ALA A 202 10.95 -4.66 -9.49
N HIS A 203 10.61 -3.53 -10.11
CA HIS A 203 10.94 -3.28 -11.51
C HIS A 203 11.80 -2.02 -11.67
N TYR A 204 12.70 -2.08 -12.64
CA TYR A 204 13.30 -0.91 -13.25
C TYR A 204 12.89 -0.81 -14.72
N PHE A 205 13.08 0.35 -15.30
CA PHE A 205 12.86 0.58 -16.72
C PHE A 205 13.98 1.42 -17.34
N THR A 206 14.17 1.21 -18.62
CA THR A 206 14.89 2.12 -19.51
C THR A 206 13.90 2.70 -20.52
N TYR A 207 13.98 4.01 -20.76
CA TYR A 207 13.18 4.70 -21.77
C TYR A 207 14.09 5.49 -22.68
N LYS A 208 14.00 5.25 -23.98
CA LYS A 208 14.75 5.97 -25.01
C LYS A 208 14.00 5.92 -26.34
N ASP A 209 14.04 7.01 -27.10
CA ASP A 209 13.48 7.11 -28.47
C ASP A 209 11.99 6.66 -28.55
N GLY A 210 11.19 6.95 -27.51
CA GLY A 210 9.77 6.58 -27.44
C GLY A 210 9.49 5.15 -26.96
N GLU A 211 10.51 4.35 -26.72
CA GLU A 211 10.36 2.96 -26.26
C GLU A 211 10.74 2.79 -24.80
N MET A 212 9.86 2.11 -24.04
CA MET A 212 10.09 1.76 -22.64
C MET A 212 10.24 0.24 -22.49
N LYS A 213 11.37 -0.19 -21.92
CA LYS A 213 11.61 -1.58 -21.53
C LYS A 213 11.58 -1.71 -20.03
N LYS A 214 10.70 -2.56 -19.50
CA LYS A 214 10.59 -2.89 -18.06
C LYS A 214 11.29 -4.22 -17.76
N THR A 215 12.02 -4.27 -16.66
CA THR A 215 12.70 -5.49 -16.18
C THR A 215 12.39 -5.71 -14.71
N ARG A 216 11.95 -6.92 -14.33
CA ARG A 216 11.76 -7.33 -12.94
C ARG A 216 13.11 -7.75 -12.37
N TYR A 217 13.61 -7.09 -11.31
CA TYR A 217 14.90 -7.37 -10.71
C TYR A 217 14.81 -8.26 -9.45
N PHE A 218 13.61 -8.42 -8.87
CA PHE A 218 13.42 -9.23 -7.67
C PHE A 218 12.07 -9.96 -7.69
N ARG A 219 12.03 -11.13 -7.02
CA ARG A 219 10.82 -11.92 -6.78
C ARG A 219 10.97 -12.67 -5.44
N PRO A 220 9.96 -12.63 -4.54
CA PRO A 220 9.96 -13.47 -3.34
C PRO A 220 10.08 -14.97 -3.67
N ASP A 221 10.91 -15.69 -2.92
CA ASP A 221 11.17 -17.13 -3.15
C ASP A 221 11.16 -17.91 -1.84
N PHE A 222 9.99 -18.36 -1.43
CA PHE A 222 9.78 -19.11 -0.20
C PHE A 222 10.46 -20.48 -0.25
N LYS A 223 11.57 -20.64 0.48
CA LYS A 223 12.37 -21.86 0.64
C LYS A 223 12.50 -22.20 2.11
N ALA A 224 11.43 -22.78 2.68
CA ALA A 224 11.41 -23.17 4.08
C ALA A 224 12.62 -24.05 4.45
N GLN A 225 13.25 -23.72 5.56
CA GLN A 225 14.36 -24.48 6.15
C GLN A 225 13.85 -25.30 7.34
N ASP A 226 14.52 -26.39 7.64
CA ASP A 226 14.26 -27.17 8.84
C ASP A 226 14.73 -26.42 10.09
N GLY A 227 13.90 -26.45 11.13
CA GLY A 227 14.23 -25.80 12.39
C GLY A 227 13.07 -25.76 13.37
N VAL A 228 13.37 -25.41 14.61
CA VAL A 228 12.38 -25.27 15.68
C VAL A 228 11.95 -23.83 15.82
N LEU A 229 10.81 -23.61 16.46
CA LEU A 229 10.22 -22.28 16.63
C LEU A 229 11.16 -21.29 17.31
N GLU A 230 11.87 -21.70 18.34
CA GLU A 230 12.81 -20.88 19.10
C GLU A 230 13.95 -20.36 18.21
N TYR A 231 14.49 -21.20 17.33
CA TYR A 231 15.53 -20.81 16.36
C TYR A 231 15.05 -19.69 15.43
N PHE A 232 13.87 -19.86 14.83
CA PHE A 232 13.31 -18.83 13.95
C PHE A 232 12.86 -17.57 14.70
N ALA A 233 12.45 -17.70 15.95
CA ALA A 233 12.16 -16.56 16.81
C ALA A 233 13.41 -15.70 17.09
N ASP A 234 14.55 -16.35 17.36
CA ASP A 234 15.83 -15.66 17.57
C ASP A 234 16.29 -14.92 16.31
N LEU A 235 16.19 -15.58 15.15
CA LEU A 235 16.51 -14.95 13.87
C LEU A 235 15.56 -13.79 13.55
N THR A 236 14.25 -13.95 13.84
CA THR A 236 13.24 -12.90 13.63
C THR A 236 13.53 -11.68 14.49
N ASP A 237 13.82 -11.87 15.78
CA ASP A 237 14.18 -10.77 16.69
C ASP A 237 15.42 -10.02 16.17
N LYS A 238 16.46 -10.74 15.78
CA LYS A 238 17.68 -10.14 15.22
C LYS A 238 17.41 -9.34 13.95
N ALA A 239 16.71 -9.93 12.98
CA ALA A 239 16.45 -9.30 11.69
C ALA A 239 15.55 -8.05 11.82
N VAL A 240 14.48 -8.14 12.65
CA VAL A 240 13.58 -7.00 12.86
C VAL A 240 14.30 -5.86 13.59
N ARG A 241 15.09 -6.14 14.64
CA ARG A 241 15.86 -5.09 15.34
C ARG A 241 16.93 -4.45 14.46
N GLU A 242 17.61 -5.23 13.61
CA GLU A 242 18.55 -4.70 12.63
C GLU A 242 17.84 -3.80 11.61
N SER A 243 16.68 -4.23 11.14
CA SER A 243 15.85 -3.43 10.23
C SER A 243 15.39 -2.13 10.89
N VAL A 244 14.84 -2.19 12.10
CA VAL A 244 14.42 -0.99 12.86
C VAL A 244 15.58 -0.02 13.01
N LYS A 245 16.79 -0.51 13.33
CA LYS A 245 17.99 0.33 13.43
C LYS A 245 18.33 1.02 12.10
N ALA A 246 18.20 0.31 10.96
CA ALA A 246 18.41 0.89 9.63
C ALA A 246 17.34 1.94 9.29
N HIS A 247 16.08 1.66 9.61
CA HIS A 247 14.97 2.58 9.38
C HIS A 247 14.95 3.79 10.34
N LYS A 248 15.78 3.80 11.39
CA LYS A 248 15.90 4.93 12.32
C LYS A 248 16.85 6.03 11.83
N ILE A 249 17.60 5.81 10.74
CA ILE A 249 18.54 6.79 10.19
C ILE A 249 17.76 8.04 9.71
N ALA A 250 17.93 9.16 10.41
CA ALA A 250 17.33 10.45 10.11
C ALA A 250 18.07 11.55 10.88
N ASP A 251 18.06 12.78 10.37
CA ASP A 251 18.57 13.99 11.06
C ASP A 251 17.43 14.74 11.79
N VAL A 252 16.24 14.12 11.85
CA VAL A 252 15.04 14.62 12.53
C VAL A 252 14.51 13.58 13.51
N GLU A 253 13.63 14.00 14.42
CA GLU A 253 12.98 13.10 15.38
C GLU A 253 12.11 12.06 14.67
N VAL A 254 12.19 10.80 15.14
CA VAL A 254 11.43 9.66 14.62
C VAL A 254 10.44 9.18 15.67
N GLY A 255 9.15 9.13 15.33
CA GLY A 255 8.09 8.55 16.16
C GLY A 255 7.66 7.18 15.71
N SER A 256 6.60 6.64 16.32
CA SER A 256 5.99 5.37 15.88
C SER A 256 4.46 5.41 16.00
N PHE A 257 3.76 4.81 15.06
CA PHE A 257 2.35 4.51 15.24
C PHE A 257 2.18 3.36 16.23
N LEU A 258 1.15 3.44 17.05
CA LEU A 258 0.88 2.44 18.07
C LEU A 258 -0.62 2.09 18.14
N SER A 259 -0.98 0.83 17.84
CA SER A 259 -2.35 0.32 17.84
C SER A 259 -2.61 -0.71 18.92
N SER A 260 -1.73 -0.87 19.92
CA SER A 260 -1.79 -1.97 20.89
C SER A 260 -1.71 -3.39 20.29
N GLY A 261 -1.60 -3.55 18.99
CA GLY A 261 -1.33 -4.81 18.31
C GLY A 261 0.15 -5.20 18.42
N ILE A 262 0.46 -6.49 18.30
CA ILE A 262 1.85 -6.98 18.45
C ILE A 262 2.81 -6.30 17.49
N ASP A 263 2.42 -6.05 16.24
CA ASP A 263 3.29 -5.52 15.20
C ASP A 263 3.77 -4.11 15.54
N SER A 264 2.84 -3.19 15.79
CA SER A 264 3.15 -1.80 16.14
C SER A 264 3.85 -1.70 17.50
N SER A 265 3.45 -2.55 18.47
CA SER A 265 4.10 -2.58 19.79
C SER A 265 5.54 -3.05 19.71
N TYR A 266 5.82 -4.06 18.87
CA TYR A 266 7.18 -4.58 18.70
C TYR A 266 8.08 -3.57 17.98
N ILE A 267 7.57 -2.88 16.96
CA ILE A 267 8.31 -1.79 16.30
C ILE A 267 8.58 -0.64 17.28
N ALA A 268 7.58 -0.18 18.03
CA ALA A 268 7.75 0.92 18.98
C ALA A 268 8.78 0.60 20.08
N GLU A 269 8.76 -0.63 20.63
CA GLU A 269 9.74 -1.09 21.61
C GLU A 269 11.13 -1.18 21.00
N ALA A 270 11.29 -1.83 19.83
CA ALA A 270 12.57 -2.02 19.18
C ALA A 270 13.20 -0.69 18.72
N ALA A 271 12.38 0.28 18.32
CA ALA A 271 12.82 1.59 17.84
C ALA A 271 13.26 2.51 18.98
N GLN A 272 12.80 2.27 20.21
CA GLN A 272 13.09 3.15 21.35
C GLN A 272 12.87 4.63 20.98
N VAL A 273 11.65 4.93 20.50
CA VAL A 273 11.21 6.28 20.14
C VAL A 273 10.74 7.03 21.38
N ASP A 274 10.79 8.38 21.35
CA ASP A 274 10.28 9.20 22.46
C ASP A 274 8.76 9.34 22.41
N LYS A 275 8.15 9.29 21.21
CA LYS A 275 6.73 9.53 20.99
C LYS A 275 6.06 8.44 20.17
N THR A 276 4.87 8.06 20.59
CA THR A 276 3.97 7.18 19.83
C THR A 276 2.64 7.87 19.59
N PHE A 277 1.96 7.48 18.49
CA PHE A 277 0.72 8.12 18.05
C PHE A 277 -0.38 7.09 17.89
N THR A 278 -1.58 7.40 18.40
CA THR A 278 -2.73 6.51 18.38
C THR A 278 -4.00 7.28 18.07
N VAL A 279 -4.91 6.68 17.29
CA VAL A 279 -6.28 7.21 17.12
C VAL A 279 -7.30 6.15 17.48
N GLY A 280 -8.46 6.59 17.94
CA GLY A 280 -9.63 5.78 18.19
C GLY A 280 -10.87 6.45 17.59
N PHE A 281 -12.01 5.76 17.59
CA PHE A 281 -13.26 6.32 17.06
C PHE A 281 -14.30 6.47 18.16
N GLU A 282 -15.04 7.57 18.08
CA GLU A 282 -16.30 7.70 18.80
C GLU A 282 -17.35 6.80 18.14
N SER A 283 -18.01 5.96 18.93
CA SER A 283 -19.01 5.02 18.42
C SER A 283 -20.09 4.75 19.48
N PRO A 284 -21.36 4.60 19.05
CA PRO A 284 -22.43 4.15 19.93
C PRO A 284 -22.18 2.78 20.58
N ASP A 285 -21.35 1.93 19.96
CA ASP A 285 -20.96 0.62 20.48
C ASP A 285 -19.86 0.72 21.59
N GLY A 286 -19.55 1.94 22.08
CA GLY A 286 -18.58 2.19 23.15
C GLY A 286 -17.12 1.92 22.70
N ASP A 287 -16.29 1.41 23.64
CA ASP A 287 -14.83 1.25 23.45
C ASP A 287 -14.41 0.17 22.44
N ARG A 288 -15.36 -0.51 21.80
CA ARG A 288 -15.03 -1.55 20.80
C ARG A 288 -14.15 -1.04 19.65
N TYR A 289 -14.27 0.24 19.32
CA TYR A 289 -13.56 0.91 18.24
C TYR A 289 -12.51 1.91 18.74
N ASN A 290 -12.15 1.82 20.03
CA ASN A 290 -11.21 2.72 20.67
C ASN A 290 -10.13 1.94 21.42
N GLU A 291 -8.96 1.80 20.85
CA GLU A 291 -7.82 1.10 21.46
C GLU A 291 -6.87 2.03 22.22
N ILE A 292 -7.17 3.33 22.34
CA ILE A 292 -6.30 4.35 22.97
C ILE A 292 -5.88 3.93 24.38
N HIS A 293 -6.82 3.42 25.19
CA HIS A 293 -6.49 2.99 26.55
C HIS A 293 -5.42 1.89 26.58
N PHE A 294 -5.51 0.91 25.69
CA PHE A 294 -4.53 -0.18 25.61
C PHE A 294 -3.18 0.30 25.07
N ALA A 295 -3.19 1.17 24.06
CA ALA A 295 -1.98 1.75 23.50
C ALA A 295 -1.24 2.60 24.54
N LYS A 296 -1.96 3.45 25.27
CA LYS A 296 -1.40 4.26 26.35
C LYS A 296 -0.79 3.39 27.47
N LYS A 297 -1.51 2.37 27.93
CA LYS A 297 -0.99 1.43 28.94
C LYS A 297 0.29 0.73 28.47
N PHE A 298 0.37 0.36 27.20
CA PHE A 298 1.58 -0.23 26.65
C PHE A 298 2.72 0.79 26.58
N ALA A 299 2.47 2.01 26.09
CA ALA A 299 3.46 3.08 26.04
C ALA A 299 4.03 3.40 27.44
N ASP A 300 3.17 3.49 28.47
CA ASP A 300 3.58 3.66 29.87
C ASP A 300 4.51 2.52 30.33
N THR A 301 4.27 1.28 29.88
CA THR A 301 5.11 0.11 30.22
C THR A 301 6.51 0.18 29.65
N ILE A 302 6.67 0.74 28.45
CA ILE A 302 7.98 0.92 27.79
C ILE A 302 8.59 2.31 28.02
N GLY A 303 7.94 3.16 28.81
CA GLY A 303 8.45 4.49 29.18
C GLY A 303 8.42 5.53 28.07
N VAL A 304 7.43 5.44 27.15
CA VAL A 304 7.30 6.31 25.97
C VAL A 304 6.04 7.15 26.06
N GLU A 305 6.08 8.40 25.59
CA GLU A 305 4.91 9.26 25.49
C GLU A 305 3.94 8.72 24.43
N ASN A 306 2.63 8.64 24.75
CA ASN A 306 1.58 8.34 23.80
C ASN A 306 0.64 9.51 23.60
N ILE A 307 0.67 10.08 22.39
CA ILE A 307 -0.21 11.16 21.96
C ILE A 307 -1.37 10.53 21.20
N SER A 308 -2.61 10.87 21.58
CA SER A 308 -3.78 10.20 21.03
C SER A 308 -4.94 11.16 20.73
N LYS A 309 -5.76 10.77 19.73
CA LYS A 309 -6.96 11.52 19.32
C LYS A 309 -8.15 10.57 19.13
N VAL A 310 -9.33 10.98 19.59
CA VAL A 310 -10.61 10.34 19.25
C VAL A 310 -11.18 11.06 18.03
N ILE A 311 -11.52 10.29 16.98
CA ILE A 311 -12.11 10.77 15.74
C ILE A 311 -13.62 10.70 15.87
N THR A 312 -14.29 11.84 15.66
CA THR A 312 -15.77 11.88 15.65
C THR A 312 -16.32 11.36 14.31
N PRO A 313 -17.58 10.90 14.28
CA PRO A 313 -18.22 10.52 13.02
C PRO A 313 -18.23 11.68 12.01
N GLU A 314 -18.47 12.91 12.47
CA GLU A 314 -18.46 14.11 11.62
C GLU A 314 -17.09 14.31 10.96
N GLU A 315 -16.01 14.34 11.74
CA GLU A 315 -14.65 14.47 11.21
C GLU A 315 -14.35 13.40 10.16
N TYR A 316 -14.75 12.15 10.43
CA TYR A 316 -14.55 11.03 9.51
C TYR A 316 -15.22 11.26 8.15
N TRP A 317 -16.52 11.59 8.16
CA TRP A 317 -17.30 11.74 6.93
C TRP A 317 -16.99 13.02 6.16
N ASP A 318 -16.64 14.10 6.84
CA ASP A 318 -16.38 15.39 6.21
C ASP A 318 -14.97 15.46 5.59
N THR A 319 -13.98 14.76 6.17
CA THR A 319 -12.62 14.67 5.61
C THR A 319 -12.53 13.65 4.47
N PHE A 320 -13.50 12.74 4.32
CA PHE A 320 -13.42 11.63 3.37
C PHE A 320 -13.18 12.05 1.90
N PRO A 321 -13.83 13.09 1.35
CA PRO A 321 -13.56 13.55 -0.02
C PRO A 321 -12.11 13.99 -0.23
N GLU A 322 -11.52 14.73 0.71
CA GLU A 322 -10.12 15.14 0.68
C GLU A 322 -9.18 13.93 0.65
N ILE A 323 -9.46 12.92 1.48
CA ILE A 323 -8.68 11.69 1.50
C ILE A 323 -8.76 10.98 0.15
N GLN A 324 -9.95 10.90 -0.48
CA GLN A 324 -10.09 10.28 -1.81
C GLN A 324 -9.34 11.07 -2.90
N TYR A 325 -9.25 12.39 -2.79
CA TYR A 325 -8.40 13.19 -3.68
C TYR A 325 -6.91 12.82 -3.51
N HIS A 326 -6.44 12.63 -2.29
CA HIS A 326 -5.05 12.24 -2.04
C HIS A 326 -4.72 10.81 -2.51
N MET A 327 -5.71 9.92 -2.57
CA MET A 327 -5.50 8.53 -3.01
C MET A 327 -5.17 8.40 -4.51
N ASP A 328 -5.50 9.37 -5.37
CA ASP A 328 -5.46 9.31 -6.84
C ASP A 328 -6.42 8.27 -7.44
N GLU A 329 -6.53 7.09 -6.89
CA GLU A 329 -7.48 6.02 -7.27
C GLU A 329 -8.43 5.72 -6.11
N PRO A 330 -9.66 5.26 -6.35
CA PRO A 330 -10.56 4.95 -5.25
C PRO A 330 -10.02 3.78 -4.43
N LEU A 331 -9.94 3.96 -3.12
CA LEU A 331 -9.53 2.94 -2.17
C LEU A 331 -10.59 2.81 -1.07
N ALA A 332 -11.29 1.66 -1.03
CA ALA A 332 -12.40 1.47 -0.12
C ALA A 332 -12.03 0.77 1.20
N ASP A 333 -10.75 0.78 1.59
CA ASP A 333 -10.38 0.36 2.93
C ASP A 333 -10.71 1.47 3.94
N PRO A 334 -11.66 1.24 4.86
CA PRO A 334 -12.02 2.24 5.87
C PRO A 334 -10.86 2.66 6.76
N ALA A 335 -9.87 1.80 6.94
CA ALA A 335 -8.69 2.08 7.76
C ALA A 335 -7.81 3.21 7.17
N ALA A 336 -7.96 3.53 5.87
CA ALA A 336 -7.24 4.65 5.26
C ALA A 336 -7.53 5.99 5.94
N ILE A 337 -8.78 6.21 6.40
CA ILE A 337 -9.17 7.45 7.08
C ILE A 337 -8.53 7.53 8.47
N ALA A 338 -8.53 6.40 9.19
CA ALA A 338 -7.83 6.34 10.47
C ALA A 338 -6.34 6.64 10.34
N LEU A 339 -5.71 6.08 9.29
CA LEU A 339 -4.31 6.29 9.00
C LEU A 339 -4.01 7.75 8.61
N TYR A 340 -4.94 8.41 7.89
CA TYR A 340 -4.86 9.85 7.64
C TYR A 340 -4.86 10.66 8.93
N PHE A 341 -5.78 10.38 9.86
CA PHE A 341 -5.87 11.13 11.12
C PHE A 341 -4.70 10.88 12.07
N VAL A 342 -4.19 9.63 12.15
CA VAL A 342 -2.99 9.39 12.96
C VAL A 342 -1.74 10.01 12.32
N SER A 343 -1.68 10.08 10.99
CA SER A 343 -0.61 10.77 10.27
C SER A 343 -0.70 12.28 10.49
N LYS A 344 -1.89 12.87 10.45
CA LYS A 344 -2.11 14.28 10.76
C LYS A 344 -1.69 14.62 12.18
N LEU A 345 -2.08 13.81 13.15
CA LEU A 345 -1.67 13.98 14.54
C LEU A 345 -0.15 13.89 14.70
N ALA A 346 0.49 12.90 14.07
CA ALA A 346 1.93 12.71 14.17
C ALA A 346 2.73 13.83 13.50
N SER A 347 2.25 14.36 12.37
CA SER A 347 2.94 15.42 11.62
C SER A 347 3.05 16.74 12.38
N GLU A 348 2.22 16.95 13.42
CA GLU A 348 2.32 18.09 14.33
C GLU A 348 3.54 18.01 15.27
N HIS A 349 4.17 16.83 15.38
CA HIS A 349 5.22 16.54 16.33
C HIS A 349 6.52 16.03 15.70
N VAL A 350 6.44 15.22 14.64
CA VAL A 350 7.58 14.56 14.00
C VAL A 350 7.43 14.58 12.46
N LYS A 351 8.57 14.46 11.73
CA LYS A 351 8.57 14.31 10.26
C LYS A 351 8.62 12.86 9.80
N VAL A 352 8.98 11.92 10.68
CA VAL A 352 9.15 10.50 10.38
C VAL A 352 8.45 9.66 11.42
N VAL A 353 7.73 8.62 10.98
CA VAL A 353 7.14 7.60 11.86
C VAL A 353 7.43 6.20 11.35
N MET A 354 7.53 5.25 12.28
CA MET A 354 7.58 3.83 11.97
C MET A 354 6.21 3.18 12.15
N SER A 355 5.95 2.14 11.39
CA SER A 355 4.68 1.41 11.40
C SER A 355 4.91 -0.10 11.31
N GLY A 356 3.90 -0.87 11.70
CA GLY A 356 3.92 -2.33 11.74
C GLY A 356 3.41 -3.01 10.45
N GLU A 357 3.21 -2.29 9.35
CA GLU A 357 2.74 -2.84 8.07
C GLU A 357 3.72 -3.89 7.51
N GLY A 358 3.18 -4.89 6.82
CA GLY A 358 3.93 -5.99 6.21
C GLY A 358 4.12 -7.20 7.12
N ALA A 359 3.96 -7.06 8.44
CA ALA A 359 4.12 -8.17 9.38
C ALA A 359 3.12 -9.32 9.12
N ASP A 360 1.90 -9.01 8.73
CA ASP A 360 0.88 -10.01 8.45
C ASP A 360 1.19 -10.82 7.21
N GLU A 361 1.64 -10.17 6.17
CA GLU A 361 1.97 -10.78 4.89
C GLU A 361 3.22 -11.65 5.00
N LEU A 362 4.27 -11.16 5.67
CA LEU A 362 5.54 -11.90 5.76
C LEU A 362 5.48 -13.05 6.77
N PHE A 363 4.86 -12.85 7.92
CA PHE A 363 4.85 -13.84 9.01
C PHE A 363 3.54 -14.63 9.13
N GLY A 364 2.63 -14.50 8.15
CA GLY A 364 1.37 -15.26 8.11
C GLY A 364 0.35 -14.84 9.16
N GLY A 365 0.06 -13.51 9.27
CA GLY A 365 -0.72 -12.94 10.37
C GLY A 365 -2.23 -12.95 10.18
N TYR A 366 -2.74 -13.07 8.98
CA TYR A 366 -4.18 -13.02 8.74
C TYR A 366 -4.88 -14.31 9.18
N ARG A 367 -6.01 -14.20 9.87
CA ARG A 367 -6.80 -15.37 10.31
C ARG A 367 -7.24 -16.28 9.16
N ILE A 368 -7.42 -15.72 7.96
CA ILE A 368 -7.79 -16.51 6.79
C ILE A 368 -6.73 -17.56 6.42
N TYR A 369 -5.46 -17.33 6.76
CA TYR A 369 -4.39 -18.30 6.54
C TYR A 369 -4.52 -19.58 7.41
N GLN A 370 -5.34 -19.54 8.46
CA GLN A 370 -5.65 -20.74 9.24
C GLN A 370 -6.66 -21.66 8.55
N GLU A 371 -7.41 -21.15 7.56
CA GLU A 371 -8.46 -21.93 6.88
C GLU A 371 -7.93 -23.24 6.28
N PRO A 372 -6.82 -23.29 5.53
CA PRO A 372 -6.35 -24.53 4.92
C PRO A 372 -5.98 -25.64 5.91
N ILE A 373 -5.48 -25.27 7.10
CA ILE A 373 -5.03 -26.22 8.14
C ILE A 373 -6.11 -26.53 9.19
N THR A 374 -7.21 -25.75 9.26
CA THR A 374 -8.32 -26.03 10.17
C THR A 374 -9.26 -27.05 9.54
N LEU A 375 -8.91 -28.34 9.68
CA LEU A 375 -9.66 -29.44 9.09
C LEU A 375 -10.87 -29.81 9.95
N THR A 376 -11.97 -30.18 9.28
CA THR A 376 -13.21 -30.65 9.90
C THR A 376 -13.56 -32.06 9.43
N ALA A 377 -14.61 -32.67 9.98
CA ALA A 377 -15.12 -33.96 9.52
C ALA A 377 -15.50 -33.94 8.02
N TYR A 378 -15.97 -32.79 7.51
CA TYR A 378 -16.30 -32.60 6.11
C TYR A 378 -15.07 -32.74 5.18
N ASP A 379 -13.90 -32.34 5.63
CA ASP A 379 -12.67 -32.40 4.85
C ASP A 379 -12.15 -33.84 4.65
N LYS A 380 -12.69 -34.81 5.40
CA LYS A 380 -12.42 -36.25 5.19
C LYS A 380 -13.11 -36.80 3.93
N LEU A 381 -14.13 -36.12 3.41
CA LEU A 381 -14.74 -36.50 2.13
C LEU A 381 -13.77 -36.30 0.96
N PRO A 382 -13.76 -37.19 -0.03
CA PRO A 382 -12.96 -37.00 -1.24
C PRO A 382 -13.25 -35.64 -1.89
N PHE A 383 -12.21 -34.99 -2.42
CA PHE A 383 -12.34 -33.66 -3.02
C PHE A 383 -13.39 -33.60 -4.14
N ALA A 384 -13.49 -34.67 -4.97
CA ALA A 384 -14.51 -34.78 -6.02
C ALA A 384 -15.95 -34.69 -5.47
N VAL A 385 -16.22 -35.30 -4.30
CA VAL A 385 -17.53 -35.24 -3.62
C VAL A 385 -17.79 -33.82 -3.12
N ARG A 386 -16.81 -33.23 -2.43
CA ARG A 386 -16.90 -31.83 -1.96
C ARG A 386 -17.13 -30.86 -3.11
N ARG A 387 -16.49 -31.11 -4.28
CA ARG A 387 -16.67 -30.32 -5.51
C ARG A 387 -18.12 -30.36 -6.02
N VAL A 388 -18.76 -31.51 -6.03
CA VAL A 388 -20.17 -31.64 -6.42
C VAL A 388 -21.06 -30.88 -5.43
N ILE A 389 -20.86 -31.06 -4.13
CA ILE A 389 -21.60 -30.36 -3.08
C ILE A 389 -21.43 -28.83 -3.25
N SER A 390 -20.19 -28.36 -3.47
CA SER A 390 -19.89 -26.94 -3.71
C SER A 390 -20.72 -26.38 -4.87
N LYS A 391 -20.75 -27.05 -6.03
CA LYS A 391 -21.54 -26.62 -7.21
C LYS A 391 -23.04 -26.53 -6.94
N ILE A 392 -23.58 -27.42 -6.11
CA ILE A 392 -24.98 -27.37 -5.69
C ILE A 392 -25.20 -26.16 -4.76
N CYS A 393 -24.33 -26.00 -3.76
CA CYS A 393 -24.39 -24.93 -2.77
C CYS A 393 -24.23 -23.52 -3.38
N GLU A 394 -23.51 -23.36 -4.48
CA GLU A 394 -23.38 -22.08 -5.20
C GLU A 394 -24.74 -21.53 -5.71
N ARG A 395 -25.73 -22.39 -5.90
CA ARG A 395 -27.07 -22.00 -6.34
C ARG A 395 -27.99 -21.56 -5.19
N LEU A 396 -27.58 -21.82 -3.95
CA LEU A 396 -28.36 -21.49 -2.75
C LEU A 396 -28.03 -20.07 -2.24
N PRO A 397 -28.93 -19.44 -1.48
CA PRO A 397 -28.64 -18.18 -0.81
C PRO A 397 -27.40 -18.32 0.08
N GLN A 398 -26.45 -17.41 -0.07
CA GLN A 398 -25.18 -17.45 0.61
C GLN A 398 -25.36 -17.11 2.11
N LYS A 399 -25.10 -18.09 2.96
CA LYS A 399 -25.09 -18.01 4.43
C LYS A 399 -23.82 -18.68 4.95
N HIS A 400 -23.44 -18.44 6.20
CA HIS A 400 -22.17 -18.91 6.78
C HIS A 400 -21.87 -20.40 6.47
N GLY A 401 -22.79 -21.32 6.78
CA GLY A 401 -22.61 -22.76 6.49
C GLY A 401 -22.55 -23.09 4.99
N ILE A 402 -23.37 -22.43 4.16
CA ILE A 402 -23.36 -22.60 2.71
C ILE A 402 -22.03 -22.12 2.13
N ASN A 403 -21.56 -20.94 2.54
CA ASN A 403 -20.27 -20.39 2.10
C ASN A 403 -19.09 -21.32 2.46
N TYR A 404 -19.14 -21.94 3.65
CA TYR A 404 -18.16 -22.93 4.06
C TYR A 404 -18.11 -24.13 3.07
N LEU A 405 -19.27 -24.72 2.75
CA LEU A 405 -19.35 -25.85 1.82
C LEU A 405 -18.87 -25.47 0.41
N VAL A 406 -19.22 -24.27 -0.07
CA VAL A 406 -18.75 -23.74 -1.35
C VAL A 406 -17.23 -23.62 -1.36
N ARG A 407 -16.64 -23.00 -0.34
CA ARG A 407 -15.19 -22.79 -0.27
C ARG A 407 -14.41 -24.09 -0.17
N ARG A 408 -14.87 -25.05 0.66
CA ARG A 408 -14.19 -26.35 0.86
C ARG A 408 -14.23 -27.31 -0.33
N GLY A 409 -15.08 -27.05 -1.31
CA GLY A 409 -15.10 -27.78 -2.60
C GLY A 409 -14.29 -27.11 -3.71
N LYS A 410 -13.52 -26.06 -3.40
CA LYS A 410 -12.66 -25.33 -4.33
C LYS A 410 -11.19 -25.42 -3.91
N THR A 411 -10.28 -25.36 -4.87
CA THR A 411 -8.85 -25.20 -4.58
C THR A 411 -8.58 -23.78 -4.02
N ILE A 412 -7.38 -23.53 -3.53
CA ILE A 412 -7.05 -22.20 -3.00
C ILE A 412 -7.07 -21.16 -4.10
N GLU A 413 -6.58 -21.48 -5.28
CA GLU A 413 -6.54 -20.61 -6.45
C GLU A 413 -7.95 -20.19 -6.92
N GLU A 414 -8.94 -21.06 -6.71
CA GLU A 414 -10.33 -20.78 -7.08
C GLU A 414 -11.09 -19.93 -6.05
N ARG A 415 -10.67 -19.96 -4.76
CA ARG A 415 -11.47 -19.37 -3.67
C ARG A 415 -10.81 -18.21 -2.96
N PHE A 416 -9.51 -17.97 -3.15
CA PHE A 416 -8.79 -16.89 -2.50
C PHE A 416 -8.23 -15.94 -3.57
N ILE A 417 -8.63 -14.69 -3.51
CA ILE A 417 -8.21 -13.60 -4.40
C ILE A 417 -7.47 -12.49 -3.63
N GLY A 418 -7.09 -12.76 -2.37
CA GLY A 418 -6.52 -11.81 -1.43
C GLY A 418 -7.45 -11.55 -0.24
N ASN A 419 -7.01 -10.71 0.68
CA ASN A 419 -7.75 -10.38 1.90
C ASN A 419 -9.03 -9.59 1.66
N ALA A 420 -9.16 -8.91 0.53
CA ALA A 420 -10.39 -8.28 0.09
C ALA A 420 -11.10 -9.13 -0.96
N SER A 421 -12.37 -9.45 -0.70
CA SER A 421 -13.29 -10.08 -1.65
C SER A 421 -14.69 -9.52 -1.39
N ILE A 422 -15.04 -8.42 -2.08
CA ILE A 422 -16.23 -7.62 -1.75
C ILE A 422 -17.44 -8.10 -2.57
N PHE A 423 -17.36 -7.99 -3.89
CA PHE A 423 -18.40 -8.45 -4.80
C PHE A 423 -17.92 -9.65 -5.61
N SER A 424 -18.72 -10.69 -5.68
CA SER A 424 -18.54 -11.75 -6.69
C SER A 424 -18.80 -11.20 -8.09
N VAL A 425 -18.29 -11.89 -9.13
CA VAL A 425 -18.53 -11.51 -10.54
C VAL A 425 -20.02 -11.36 -10.84
N LYS A 426 -20.86 -12.28 -10.32
CA LYS A 426 -22.32 -12.22 -10.50
C LYS A 426 -22.92 -10.97 -9.87
N GLU A 427 -22.52 -10.64 -8.65
CA GLU A 427 -23.05 -9.47 -7.93
C GLU A 427 -22.61 -8.15 -8.57
N ARG A 428 -21.31 -8.00 -8.92
CA ARG A 428 -20.83 -6.78 -9.57
C ARG A 428 -21.51 -6.54 -10.92
N ASN A 429 -21.66 -7.60 -11.73
CA ASN A 429 -22.29 -7.50 -13.04
C ASN A 429 -23.79 -7.20 -12.96
N ALA A 430 -24.46 -7.59 -11.87
CA ALA A 430 -25.85 -7.22 -11.62
C ALA A 430 -26.01 -5.74 -11.22
N LEU A 431 -24.98 -5.11 -10.70
CA LEU A 431 -24.99 -3.70 -10.31
C LEU A 431 -24.51 -2.77 -11.42
N LEU A 432 -23.55 -3.20 -12.24
CA LEU A 432 -22.94 -2.37 -13.27
C LEU A 432 -23.85 -2.18 -14.47
N LYS A 433 -23.92 -0.96 -15.01
CA LYS A 433 -24.61 -0.65 -16.28
C LYS A 433 -23.69 -0.78 -17.48
N SER A 434 -22.40 -0.43 -17.36
CA SER A 434 -21.43 -0.48 -18.46
C SER A 434 -21.18 -1.90 -18.96
N GLU A 435 -21.37 -2.14 -20.25
CA GLU A 435 -21.07 -3.42 -20.87
C GLU A 435 -19.54 -3.67 -20.93
N THR A 436 -18.73 -2.63 -21.06
CA THR A 436 -17.26 -2.72 -20.98
C THR A 436 -16.86 -3.23 -19.59
N ALA A 437 -17.36 -2.60 -18.52
CA ALA A 437 -17.08 -3.03 -17.16
C ALA A 437 -17.55 -4.47 -16.88
N LYS A 438 -18.70 -4.89 -17.40
CA LYS A 438 -19.21 -6.27 -17.24
C LYS A 438 -18.32 -7.33 -17.89
N ARG A 439 -17.60 -6.98 -18.96
CA ARG A 439 -16.69 -7.88 -19.69
C ARG A 439 -15.34 -8.01 -19.03
N ALA A 440 -15.01 -7.17 -18.03
CA ALA A 440 -13.75 -7.25 -17.31
C ALA A 440 -13.51 -8.67 -16.76
N ALA A 441 -12.25 -9.10 -16.80
CA ALA A 441 -11.82 -10.44 -16.39
C ALA A 441 -12.30 -10.80 -14.97
N ALA A 442 -12.52 -12.09 -14.72
CA ALA A 442 -12.78 -12.57 -13.36
C ALA A 442 -11.55 -12.32 -12.46
N PRO A 443 -11.75 -12.03 -11.16
CA PRO A 443 -10.65 -11.80 -10.23
C PRO A 443 -9.59 -12.90 -10.22
N GLN A 444 -10.00 -14.17 -10.37
CA GLN A 444 -9.11 -15.32 -10.42
C GLN A 444 -8.08 -15.22 -11.57
N VAL A 445 -8.49 -14.69 -12.73
CA VAL A 445 -7.60 -14.52 -13.88
C VAL A 445 -6.45 -13.57 -13.57
N LEU A 446 -6.70 -12.52 -12.77
CA LEU A 446 -5.67 -11.59 -12.33
C LEU A 446 -4.71 -12.24 -11.32
N CYS A 447 -5.21 -13.18 -10.51
CA CYS A 447 -4.40 -13.91 -9.52
C CYS A 447 -3.57 -15.04 -10.15
N ASP A 448 -4.01 -15.60 -11.27
CA ASP A 448 -3.41 -16.81 -11.90
C ASP A 448 -1.91 -16.68 -12.16
N LYS A 449 -1.44 -15.50 -12.58
CA LYS A 449 -0.01 -15.28 -12.85
C LYS A 449 0.85 -15.51 -11.59
N PHE A 450 0.36 -15.07 -10.43
CA PHE A 450 1.05 -15.22 -9.15
C PHE A 450 0.98 -16.66 -8.63
N TYR A 451 -0.17 -17.31 -8.75
CA TYR A 451 -0.33 -18.72 -8.37
C TYR A 451 0.56 -19.65 -9.19
N LYS A 452 0.77 -19.37 -10.48
CA LYS A 452 1.69 -20.14 -11.34
C LYS A 452 3.13 -20.05 -10.86
N GLU A 453 3.56 -18.91 -10.31
CA GLU A 453 4.92 -18.71 -9.80
C GLU A 453 5.21 -19.56 -8.54
N VAL A 454 4.19 -19.98 -7.79
CA VAL A 454 4.28 -20.75 -6.52
C VAL A 454 3.43 -22.02 -6.54
N ALA A 455 3.22 -22.60 -7.73
CA ALA A 455 2.34 -23.77 -7.90
C ALA A 455 2.76 -25.00 -7.06
N ASP A 456 4.05 -25.13 -6.77
CA ASP A 456 4.67 -26.20 -5.98
C ASP A 456 4.58 -26.00 -4.45
N LYS A 457 4.14 -24.82 -3.99
CA LYS A 457 4.10 -24.48 -2.56
C LYS A 457 2.79 -24.91 -1.90
N ASP A 458 2.80 -24.95 -0.56
CA ASP A 458 1.59 -25.20 0.23
C ASP A 458 0.56 -24.06 0.10
N ASP A 459 -0.70 -24.34 0.44
CA ASP A 459 -1.81 -23.40 0.28
C ASP A 459 -1.61 -22.07 1.03
N ILE A 460 -0.99 -22.08 2.21
CA ILE A 460 -0.76 -20.87 3.00
C ILE A 460 0.33 -20.02 2.36
N THR A 461 1.40 -20.64 1.90
CA THR A 461 2.47 -19.95 1.16
C THR A 461 1.92 -19.31 -0.13
N LYS A 462 1.03 -20.01 -0.86
CA LYS A 462 0.32 -19.45 -2.02
C LYS A 462 -0.51 -18.22 -1.67
N MET A 463 -1.22 -18.26 -0.54
CA MET A 463 -2.03 -17.13 -0.06
C MET A 463 -1.14 -15.93 0.33
N GLN A 464 -0.06 -16.16 1.08
CA GLN A 464 0.89 -15.10 1.45
C GLN A 464 1.55 -14.49 0.22
N TYR A 465 1.98 -15.31 -0.74
CA TYR A 465 2.58 -14.84 -1.98
C TYR A 465 1.63 -13.95 -2.79
N LEU A 466 0.36 -14.33 -2.87
CA LEU A 466 -0.66 -13.51 -3.53
C LEU A 466 -0.84 -12.17 -2.80
N ASP A 467 -0.95 -12.20 -1.47
CA ASP A 467 -1.15 -10.97 -0.68
C ASP A 467 0.06 -10.03 -0.76
N ILE A 468 1.29 -10.54 -0.77
CA ILE A 468 2.50 -9.73 -0.96
C ILE A 468 2.47 -9.01 -2.32
N ASN A 469 2.03 -9.70 -3.39
CA ASN A 469 2.07 -9.15 -4.75
C ASN A 469 0.83 -8.35 -5.16
N MET A 470 -0.28 -8.43 -4.41
CA MET A 470 -1.54 -7.73 -4.75
C MET A 470 -2.06 -6.88 -3.59
N TRP A 471 -2.40 -7.50 -2.46
CA TRP A 471 -3.03 -6.84 -1.31
C TRP A 471 -2.09 -5.82 -0.65
N LEU A 472 -0.85 -6.23 -0.37
CA LEU A 472 0.16 -5.38 0.28
C LEU A 472 0.40 -4.11 -0.53
N MET A 473 0.67 -4.25 -1.83
CA MET A 473 0.94 -3.11 -2.70
C MET A 473 -0.31 -2.28 -2.99
N GLY A 474 -1.43 -2.95 -3.33
CA GLY A 474 -2.63 -2.29 -3.86
C GLY A 474 -3.51 -1.63 -2.81
N ASP A 475 -3.43 -2.08 -1.56
CA ASP A 475 -4.22 -1.56 -0.45
C ASP A 475 -3.32 -1.02 0.68
N ILE A 476 -2.52 -1.89 1.32
CA ILE A 476 -1.79 -1.54 2.56
C ILE A 476 -0.77 -0.42 2.33
N LEU A 477 0.14 -0.58 1.37
CA LEU A 477 1.20 0.39 1.11
C LEU A 477 0.68 1.63 0.38
N LEU A 478 -0.33 1.47 -0.48
CA LEU A 478 -0.96 2.61 -1.15
C LEU A 478 -1.56 3.59 -0.14
N LYS A 479 -2.41 3.10 0.79
CA LYS A 479 -2.97 3.98 1.81
C LYS A 479 -1.91 4.53 2.75
N ALA A 480 -0.90 3.70 3.11
CA ALA A 480 0.17 4.10 4.00
C ALA A 480 0.95 5.32 3.45
N ASP A 481 1.42 5.25 2.19
CA ASP A 481 2.13 6.36 1.55
C ASP A 481 1.21 7.57 1.32
N LYS A 482 0.02 7.35 0.73
CA LYS A 482 -0.87 8.47 0.36
C LYS A 482 -1.39 9.25 1.55
N THR A 483 -1.81 8.59 2.63
CA THR A 483 -2.35 9.28 3.82
C THR A 483 -1.28 9.95 4.66
N SER A 484 -0.11 9.34 4.79
CA SER A 484 0.99 9.95 5.51
C SER A 484 1.54 11.16 4.75
N MET A 485 1.73 11.02 3.43
CA MET A 485 2.23 12.11 2.60
C MET A 485 1.22 13.24 2.39
N ALA A 486 -0.09 12.99 2.45
CA ALA A 486 -1.10 14.04 2.51
C ALA A 486 -0.87 15.02 3.69
N ASN A 487 -0.17 14.55 4.73
CA ASN A 487 0.18 15.31 5.92
C ASN A 487 1.70 15.61 6.02
N SER A 488 2.45 15.52 4.92
CA SER A 488 3.91 15.75 4.90
C SER A 488 4.66 14.93 5.96
N LEU A 489 4.25 13.68 6.17
CA LEU A 489 4.83 12.76 7.14
C LEU A 489 5.44 11.55 6.42
N GLU A 490 6.71 11.23 6.69
CA GLU A 490 7.33 10.02 6.16
C GLU A 490 6.97 8.80 7.02
N LEU A 491 6.31 7.82 6.41
CA LEU A 491 6.04 6.54 7.04
C LEU A 491 7.07 5.50 6.58
N ARG A 492 7.72 4.84 7.55
CA ARG A 492 8.69 3.76 7.38
C ARG A 492 8.11 2.44 7.88
N VAL A 493 8.45 1.34 7.19
CA VAL A 493 7.83 0.03 7.37
C VAL A 493 8.90 -1.06 7.62
N PRO A 494 9.50 -1.14 8.83
CA PRO A 494 10.66 -1.99 9.09
C PRO A 494 10.45 -3.49 8.82
N PHE A 495 9.21 -4.00 8.86
CA PHE A 495 8.96 -5.39 8.46
C PHE A 495 9.20 -5.63 6.97
N LEU A 496 9.05 -4.60 6.14
CA LEU A 496 9.27 -4.68 4.69
C LEU A 496 10.71 -4.33 4.30
N ASP A 497 11.63 -4.84 5.05
CA ASP A 497 13.06 -4.78 4.77
C ASP A 497 13.50 -6.03 4.00
N LYS A 498 14.48 -5.88 3.09
CA LYS A 498 15.04 -6.97 2.31
C LYS A 498 15.51 -8.14 3.19
N LYS A 499 16.24 -7.86 4.29
CA LYS A 499 16.75 -8.89 5.21
C LYS A 499 15.65 -9.58 6.02
N VAL A 500 14.58 -8.85 6.35
CA VAL A 500 13.42 -9.43 7.03
C VAL A 500 12.66 -10.35 6.08
N LEU A 501 12.50 -9.98 4.81
CA LEU A 501 11.89 -10.83 3.79
C LEU A 501 12.74 -12.09 3.56
N GLU A 502 14.05 -11.93 3.34
CA GLU A 502 14.99 -13.06 3.15
C GLU A 502 14.89 -14.09 4.29
N LEU A 503 14.71 -13.61 5.53
CA LEU A 503 14.45 -14.51 6.67
C LEU A 503 13.05 -15.13 6.59
N ALA A 504 12.00 -14.33 6.35
CA ALA A 504 10.61 -14.79 6.34
C ALA A 504 10.38 -15.91 5.32
N GLU A 505 11.07 -15.87 4.18
CA GLU A 505 11.06 -16.89 3.13
C GLU A 505 11.60 -18.26 3.61
N THR A 506 12.45 -18.27 4.65
CA THR A 506 13.03 -19.50 5.20
C THR A 506 12.20 -20.13 6.32
N ILE A 507 11.25 -19.40 6.91
CA ILE A 507 10.47 -19.89 8.05
C ILE A 507 9.49 -20.99 7.61
N PRO A 508 9.55 -22.20 8.21
CA PRO A 508 8.64 -23.28 7.85
C PRO A 508 7.21 -23.02 8.33
N LEU A 509 6.24 -23.66 7.70
CA LEU A 509 4.82 -23.42 7.93
C LEU A 509 4.40 -23.56 9.41
N ASN A 510 4.89 -24.59 10.11
CA ASN A 510 4.61 -24.86 11.51
C ASN A 510 5.19 -23.79 12.48
N CYS A 511 6.10 -22.95 12.01
CA CYS A 511 6.64 -21.79 12.73
C CYS A 511 5.99 -20.46 12.30
N ARG A 512 5.14 -20.47 11.25
CA ARG A 512 4.36 -19.31 10.80
C ARG A 512 2.94 -19.30 11.35
N VAL A 513 2.19 -20.39 11.14
CA VAL A 513 0.75 -20.45 11.43
C VAL A 513 0.39 -21.79 12.07
N SER A 514 -0.51 -21.76 13.07
CA SER A 514 -1.14 -22.94 13.65
C SER A 514 -2.67 -22.80 13.61
N THR A 515 -3.39 -23.85 13.95
CA THR A 515 -4.87 -23.80 14.05
C THR A 515 -5.36 -22.86 15.17
N LYS A 516 -4.49 -22.48 16.12
CA LYS A 516 -4.84 -21.66 17.28
C LYS A 516 -4.38 -20.21 17.13
N THR A 517 -3.21 -19.99 16.54
CA THR A 517 -2.63 -18.66 16.44
C THR A 517 -1.80 -18.49 15.17
N THR A 518 -1.53 -17.25 14.82
CA THR A 518 -0.80 -16.79 13.65
C THR A 518 0.50 -16.10 14.07
N LYS A 519 1.44 -15.84 13.14
CA LYS A 519 2.74 -15.17 13.39
C LYS A 519 3.58 -15.85 14.48
N LEU A 520 3.63 -17.17 14.51
CA LEU A 520 4.25 -17.90 15.64
C LEU A 520 5.68 -17.44 15.93
N ALA A 521 6.55 -17.37 14.92
CA ALA A 521 7.95 -16.94 15.10
C ALA A 521 8.04 -15.47 15.57
N LEU A 522 7.24 -14.56 14.99
CA LEU A 522 7.21 -13.16 15.39
C LEU A 522 6.68 -12.97 16.82
N ARG A 523 5.60 -13.69 17.18
CA ARG A 523 5.09 -13.65 18.56
C ARG A 523 6.11 -14.15 19.57
N LYS A 524 6.77 -15.25 19.24
CA LYS A 524 7.81 -15.81 20.08
C LYS A 524 9.04 -14.91 20.21
N ALA A 525 9.41 -14.21 19.14
CA ALA A 525 10.44 -13.17 19.16
C ALA A 525 10.04 -12.01 20.08
N ALA A 526 8.83 -11.52 19.93
CA ALA A 526 8.29 -10.39 20.70
C ALA A 526 8.11 -10.69 22.19
N GLU A 527 7.84 -11.94 22.59
CA GLU A 527 7.75 -12.37 24.01
C GLU A 527 9.02 -12.05 24.83
N LYS A 528 10.16 -11.85 24.17
CA LYS A 528 11.43 -11.53 24.87
C LYS A 528 11.41 -10.16 25.53
N THR A 529 10.66 -9.21 24.98
CA THR A 529 10.70 -7.80 25.40
C THR A 529 9.31 -7.21 25.63
N LEU A 530 8.26 -7.76 25.03
CA LEU A 530 6.92 -7.27 25.21
C LEU A 530 6.21 -7.97 26.39
N PRO A 531 5.31 -7.27 27.10
CA PRO A 531 4.42 -7.89 28.07
C PRO A 531 3.63 -9.05 27.42
N LYS A 532 3.47 -10.15 28.15
CA LYS A 532 2.78 -11.35 27.65
C LYS A 532 1.40 -11.06 27.06
N LEU A 533 0.62 -10.19 27.70
CA LEU A 533 -0.70 -9.77 27.21
C LEU A 533 -0.64 -9.13 25.82
N THR A 534 0.41 -8.37 25.51
CA THR A 534 0.59 -7.75 24.19
C THR A 534 1.05 -8.78 23.15
N ALA A 535 2.00 -9.64 23.53
CA ALA A 535 2.54 -10.66 22.62
C ALA A 535 1.48 -11.72 22.23
N GLU A 536 0.54 -12.04 23.14
CA GLU A 536 -0.53 -13.02 22.94
C GLU A 536 -1.84 -12.39 22.41
N LYS A 537 -1.95 -11.05 22.39
CA LYS A 537 -3.19 -10.36 21.98
C LYS A 537 -3.61 -10.79 20.57
N ASP A 538 -4.88 -11.14 20.44
CA ASP A 538 -5.50 -11.41 19.14
C ASP A 538 -5.49 -10.16 18.26
N LYS A 539 -5.27 -10.38 16.96
CA LYS A 539 -5.37 -9.29 15.98
C LYS A 539 -6.83 -8.84 15.86
N LEU A 540 -7.09 -7.57 16.18
CA LEU A 540 -8.38 -6.92 15.96
C LEU A 540 -8.46 -6.19 14.60
N GLY A 541 -7.32 -5.94 13.96
CA GLY A 541 -7.21 -5.02 12.82
C GLY A 541 -7.35 -3.56 13.29
N PHE A 542 -7.68 -2.67 12.37
CA PHE A 542 -8.06 -1.28 12.68
C PHE A 542 -9.58 -1.13 12.48
N PRO A 543 -10.40 -1.46 13.47
CA PRO A 543 -11.84 -1.50 13.31
C PRO A 543 -12.41 -0.09 13.16
N VAL A 544 -13.18 0.14 12.10
CA VAL A 544 -13.89 1.39 11.83
C VAL A 544 -15.39 1.15 11.92
N PRO A 545 -16.16 2.01 12.62
CA PRO A 545 -17.57 1.75 12.92
C PRO A 545 -18.56 2.04 11.78
N ILE A 546 -18.13 1.99 10.51
CA ILE A 546 -18.99 2.25 9.34
C ILE A 546 -20.28 1.43 9.36
N ARG A 547 -20.20 0.16 9.75
CA ARG A 547 -21.38 -0.71 9.82
C ARG A 547 -22.42 -0.23 10.85
N VAL A 548 -21.99 0.55 11.84
CA VAL A 548 -22.87 1.15 12.86
C VAL A 548 -23.43 2.46 12.32
N TRP A 549 -22.55 3.36 11.88
CA TRP A 549 -22.93 4.66 11.36
C TRP A 549 -23.90 4.61 10.18
N LEU A 550 -23.74 3.66 9.25
CA LEU A 550 -24.68 3.47 8.13
C LEU A 550 -26.12 3.12 8.54
N LYS A 551 -26.38 2.85 9.81
CA LYS A 551 -27.74 2.63 10.35
C LYS A 551 -28.35 3.90 10.92
N GLU A 552 -27.55 4.91 11.23
CA GLU A 552 -27.98 6.20 11.71
C GLU A 552 -28.58 7.04 10.58
N ASP A 553 -29.68 7.75 10.85
CA ASP A 553 -30.43 8.52 9.85
C ASP A 553 -29.55 9.46 9.05
N LYS A 554 -28.66 10.20 9.73
CA LYS A 554 -27.75 11.18 9.14
C LYS A 554 -26.86 10.57 8.04
N TYR A 555 -26.20 9.47 8.34
CA TYR A 555 -25.25 8.85 7.43
C TYR A 555 -25.93 7.93 6.39
N TYR A 556 -27.06 7.34 6.76
CA TYR A 556 -27.93 6.65 5.81
C TYR A 556 -28.40 7.59 4.69
N GLU A 557 -28.95 8.76 5.03
CA GLU A 557 -29.42 9.73 4.03
C GLU A 557 -28.25 10.32 3.21
N LYS A 558 -27.09 10.61 3.84
CA LYS A 558 -25.89 11.05 3.12
C LYS A 558 -25.47 10.02 2.03
N VAL A 559 -25.39 8.75 2.39
CA VAL A 559 -25.02 7.69 1.44
C VAL A 559 -26.11 7.46 0.40
N LYS A 560 -27.39 7.51 0.80
CA LYS A 560 -28.52 7.34 -0.11
C LYS A 560 -28.53 8.42 -1.19
N THR A 561 -28.26 9.67 -0.83
CA THR A 561 -28.16 10.79 -1.78
C THR A 561 -27.09 10.49 -2.84
N GLU A 562 -25.91 10.05 -2.44
CA GLU A 562 -24.81 9.74 -3.38
C GLU A 562 -25.14 8.56 -4.29
N ILE A 563 -25.67 7.45 -3.74
CA ILE A 563 -25.96 6.23 -4.52
C ILE A 563 -27.21 6.35 -5.42
N THR A 564 -27.96 7.46 -5.31
CA THR A 564 -29.09 7.81 -6.19
C THR A 564 -28.83 9.06 -7.04
N SER A 565 -27.60 9.57 -7.05
CA SER A 565 -27.19 10.71 -7.87
C SER A 565 -27.14 10.36 -9.37
N ASP A 566 -27.13 11.39 -10.23
CA ASP A 566 -26.92 11.23 -11.68
C ASP A 566 -25.60 10.50 -12.00
N ILE A 567 -24.57 10.72 -11.18
CA ILE A 567 -23.30 10.00 -11.30
C ILE A 567 -23.50 8.53 -11.02
N ALA A 568 -24.21 8.18 -9.94
CA ALA A 568 -24.50 6.78 -9.63
C ALA A 568 -25.32 6.11 -10.73
N GLU A 569 -26.32 6.81 -11.29
CA GLU A 569 -27.14 6.32 -12.40
C GLU A 569 -26.35 6.04 -13.68
N LYS A 570 -25.25 6.76 -13.90
CA LYS A 570 -24.36 6.53 -15.04
C LYS A 570 -23.72 5.14 -14.97
N PHE A 571 -23.33 4.67 -13.78
CA PHE A 571 -22.51 3.48 -13.59
C PHE A 571 -23.28 2.27 -13.06
N PHE A 572 -24.33 2.50 -12.26
CA PHE A 572 -24.97 1.46 -11.46
C PHE A 572 -26.50 1.40 -11.60
N ASP A 573 -27.06 0.24 -11.30
CA ASP A 573 -28.48 0.10 -10.95
C ASP A 573 -28.71 0.67 -9.54
N THR A 574 -29.19 1.91 -9.49
CA THR A 574 -29.40 2.64 -8.24
C THR A 574 -30.48 2.01 -7.37
N SER A 575 -31.47 1.35 -7.95
CA SER A 575 -32.53 0.63 -7.21
C SER A 575 -31.94 -0.56 -6.44
N ALA A 576 -31.01 -1.28 -7.06
CA ALA A 576 -30.27 -2.36 -6.40
C ALA A 576 -29.35 -1.83 -5.28
N LEU A 577 -28.72 -0.66 -5.46
CA LEU A 577 -27.89 -0.03 -4.43
C LEU A 577 -28.73 0.39 -3.20
N VAL A 578 -29.87 1.04 -3.42
CA VAL A 578 -30.80 1.41 -2.32
C VAL A 578 -31.25 0.15 -1.56
N LYS A 579 -31.55 -0.93 -2.25
CA LYS A 579 -31.91 -2.21 -1.61
C LYS A 579 -30.78 -2.77 -0.74
N LEU A 580 -29.50 -2.62 -1.14
CA LEU A 580 -28.37 -3.03 -0.30
C LEU A 580 -28.33 -2.18 0.98
N LEU A 581 -28.48 -0.85 0.87
CA LEU A 581 -28.47 0.07 1.98
C LEU A 581 -29.62 -0.19 2.96
N ASP A 582 -30.87 -0.36 2.45
CA ASP A 582 -32.05 -0.67 3.25
C ASP A 582 -31.92 -1.99 4.00
N ASN A 583 -31.39 -3.04 3.36
CA ASN A 583 -31.17 -4.34 3.99
C ASN A 583 -30.12 -4.26 5.10
N HIS A 584 -29.07 -3.45 4.91
CA HIS A 584 -28.08 -3.22 5.96
C HIS A 584 -28.67 -2.47 7.15
N ARG A 585 -29.38 -1.36 6.91
CA ARG A 585 -30.07 -0.57 7.95
C ARG A 585 -31.07 -1.42 8.73
N ALA A 586 -31.85 -2.25 8.04
CA ALA A 586 -32.83 -3.16 8.66
C ALA A 586 -32.18 -4.34 9.42
N GLY A 587 -30.85 -4.47 9.41
CA GLY A 587 -30.13 -5.56 10.10
C GLY A 587 -30.30 -6.94 9.46
N LYS A 588 -30.81 -7.03 8.21
CA LYS A 588 -31.01 -8.32 7.50
C LYS A 588 -29.69 -8.99 7.12
N ALA A 589 -28.66 -8.18 6.84
CA ALA A 589 -27.29 -8.62 6.56
C ALA A 589 -26.32 -7.48 6.81
N ASP A 590 -25.05 -7.80 7.14
CA ASP A 590 -23.98 -6.80 7.12
C ASP A 590 -23.50 -6.61 5.66
N LEU A 591 -23.89 -5.49 5.07
CA LEU A 591 -23.55 -5.09 3.70
C LEU A 591 -22.68 -3.82 3.69
N SER A 592 -22.20 -3.40 4.86
CA SER A 592 -21.47 -2.14 5.03
C SER A 592 -20.28 -2.01 4.08
N ARG A 593 -19.46 -3.06 3.92
CA ARG A 593 -18.31 -3.00 3.00
C ARG A 593 -18.72 -2.85 1.54
N LYS A 594 -19.81 -3.49 1.10
CA LYS A 594 -20.32 -3.36 -0.27
C LYS A 594 -20.82 -1.94 -0.55
N ILE A 595 -21.58 -1.39 0.38
CA ILE A 595 -22.11 -0.02 0.31
C ILE A 595 -20.94 0.97 0.30
N TRP A 596 -19.99 0.79 1.22
CA TRP A 596 -18.81 1.63 1.34
C TRP A 596 -17.96 1.62 0.05
N THR A 597 -17.75 0.46 -0.56
CA THR A 597 -17.00 0.34 -1.82
C THR A 597 -17.64 1.18 -2.92
N VAL A 598 -18.96 1.10 -3.09
CA VAL A 598 -19.67 1.91 -4.09
C VAL A 598 -19.60 3.41 -3.75
N TYR A 599 -19.88 3.77 -2.49
CA TYR A 599 -19.84 5.16 -2.02
C TYR A 599 -18.46 5.79 -2.23
N THR A 600 -17.39 5.06 -1.91
CA THR A 600 -16.00 5.51 -2.14
C THR A 600 -15.73 5.85 -3.60
N PHE A 601 -16.15 4.98 -4.53
CA PHE A 601 -15.99 5.25 -5.95
C PHE A 601 -16.75 6.52 -6.38
N LEU A 602 -17.97 6.73 -5.91
CA LEU A 602 -18.76 7.91 -6.27
C LEU A 602 -18.12 9.20 -5.75
N VAL A 603 -17.66 9.20 -4.51
CA VAL A 603 -16.94 10.34 -3.92
C VAL A 603 -15.64 10.63 -4.70
N TRP A 604 -14.84 9.61 -4.98
CA TRP A 604 -13.62 9.75 -5.77
C TRP A 604 -13.90 10.28 -7.18
N TYR A 605 -14.93 9.75 -7.85
CA TYR A 605 -15.33 10.20 -9.19
C TYR A 605 -15.74 11.68 -9.18
N ASN A 606 -16.44 12.10 -8.15
CA ASN A 606 -16.82 13.50 -7.98
C ASN A 606 -15.59 14.40 -7.84
N GLU A 607 -14.57 14.01 -7.05
CA GLU A 607 -13.35 14.79 -6.86
C GLU A 607 -12.55 14.93 -8.17
N PHE A 608 -12.38 13.86 -8.93
CA PHE A 608 -11.49 13.86 -10.11
C PHE A 608 -12.18 14.17 -11.44
N PHE A 609 -13.46 13.85 -11.61
CA PHE A 609 -14.15 13.97 -12.89
C PHE A 609 -15.23 15.05 -12.93
N VAL A 610 -15.65 15.56 -11.78
CA VAL A 610 -16.64 16.63 -11.70
C VAL A 610 -16.01 17.93 -11.22
N LYS A 611 -15.26 17.93 -10.10
CA LYS A 611 -14.69 19.14 -9.48
C LYS A 611 -13.32 19.55 -10.07
N ALA A 612 -12.49 18.60 -10.45
CA ALA A 612 -11.10 18.83 -10.90
C ALA A 612 -10.96 19.25 -12.35
#